data_05ca47f2faefd6dc1e87c1746280fdbf
#
_entry.id   05ca47f2faefd6dc1e87c1746280fdbf
#
_cell.length_a   1.000
_cell.length_b   1.000
_cell.length_c   1.000
_cell.angle_alpha   90.00
_cell.angle_beta   90.00
_cell.angle_gamma   90.00
#
_symmetry.space_group_name_H-M   'P 1'
#
loop_
_entity.id
_entity.type
_entity.pdbx_description
1 polymer ?
#
loop_
_entity_poly.entity_id
_entity_poly.type
_entity_poly.pdbx_seq_one_letter_code
_entity_poly.pdbx_strand_id
1 'polypeptide(L)'
;MTLPSGKVMPRTEFEAMVGKEIGVSSWFDITQDRIDTFAGCTKDWQFIHVDPEKAKQSPFGTTIAHGFLTLSMLSAMIYEMPSIEGVKMGVNYGFNKVRFVSPVRVGSKIRARFVLASIEEIRPGEVQTLMNVTIEIEGETKPALVAEWLGRRYF
;
A
#
# COMPACT_ATOMS: atom_id res chain seq x y z
N MET A 1 1.97 14.71 14.64
CA MET A 1 1.31 14.48 13.34
C MET A 1 0.27 13.39 13.56
N THR A 2 -1.02 13.73 13.56
CA THR A 2 -2.11 12.76 13.68
C THR A 2 -2.30 12.11 12.31
N LEU A 3 -2.13 10.77 12.23
CA LEU A 3 -2.47 10.04 11.03
C LEU A 3 -4.00 10.07 10.84
N PRO A 4 -4.51 10.23 9.61
CA PRO A 4 -5.93 10.06 9.35
C PRO A 4 -6.31 8.63 9.78
N SER A 5 -7.30 8.51 10.65
CA SER A 5 -7.80 7.22 11.08
C SER A 5 -9.13 6.96 10.41
N GLY A 6 -9.27 5.80 9.81
CA GLY A 6 -10.56 5.31 9.33
C GLY A 6 -11.55 5.10 10.49
N LYS A 7 -12.80 4.83 10.15
CA LYS A 7 -13.86 4.55 11.14
C LYS A 7 -13.47 3.32 11.98
N VAL A 8 -13.53 3.44 13.31
CA VAL A 8 -13.43 2.29 14.22
C VAL A 8 -14.79 1.60 14.30
N MET A 9 -14.84 0.29 14.19
CA MET A 9 -16.08 -0.48 14.21
C MET A 9 -15.94 -1.77 15.02
N PRO A 10 -17.06 -2.33 15.53
CA PRO A 10 -17.05 -3.64 16.19
C PRO A 10 -16.49 -4.73 15.28
N ARG A 11 -15.85 -5.73 15.88
CA ARG A 11 -15.26 -6.87 15.14
C ARG A 11 -16.30 -7.57 14.26
N THR A 12 -17.53 -7.76 14.73
CA THR A 12 -18.61 -8.38 13.97
C THR A 12 -18.99 -7.62 12.71
N GLU A 13 -18.99 -6.27 12.75
CA GLU A 13 -19.22 -5.43 11.57
C GLU A 13 -18.06 -5.57 10.57
N PHE A 14 -16.82 -5.58 11.06
CA PHE A 14 -15.65 -5.75 10.21
C PHE A 14 -15.63 -7.12 9.54
N GLU A 15 -15.94 -8.20 10.28
CA GLU A 15 -16.05 -9.57 9.74
C GLU A 15 -17.15 -9.69 8.67
N ALA A 16 -18.24 -8.96 8.80
CA ALA A 16 -19.31 -8.90 7.79
C ALA A 16 -18.87 -8.24 6.45
N MET A 17 -17.69 -7.62 6.42
CA MET A 17 -17.11 -7.04 5.21
C MET A 17 -16.26 -8.05 4.42
N VAL A 18 -16.10 -9.29 4.87
CA VAL A 18 -15.38 -10.32 4.10
C VAL A 18 -15.97 -10.47 2.71
N GLY A 19 -15.11 -10.45 1.69
CA GLY A 19 -15.48 -10.47 0.27
C GLY A 19 -15.83 -9.10 -0.31
N LYS A 20 -15.82 -8.02 0.49
CA LYS A 20 -16.19 -6.65 0.07
C LYS A 20 -15.00 -5.71 0.10
N GLU A 21 -15.09 -4.64 -0.71
CA GLU A 21 -14.18 -3.50 -0.61
C GLU A 21 -14.46 -2.76 0.72
N ILE A 22 -13.42 -2.65 1.55
CA ILE A 22 -13.51 -1.93 2.83
C ILE A 22 -13.20 -0.45 2.70
N GLY A 23 -12.59 -0.05 1.60
CA GLY A 23 -12.34 1.34 1.27
C GLY A 23 -11.28 1.55 0.21
N VAL A 24 -11.15 2.81 -0.15
CA VAL A 24 -10.16 3.34 -1.10
C VAL A 24 -9.48 4.51 -0.42
N SER A 25 -8.15 4.54 -0.45
CA SER A 25 -7.39 5.64 0.14
C SER A 25 -7.52 6.95 -0.66
N SER A 26 -7.12 8.05 -0.07
CA SER A 26 -6.82 9.27 -0.80
C SER A 26 -5.67 9.06 -1.79
N TRP A 27 -5.50 10.04 -2.69
CA TRP A 27 -4.38 10.08 -3.63
C TRP A 27 -3.09 10.56 -2.94
N PHE A 28 -1.99 9.87 -3.19
CA PHE A 28 -0.65 10.22 -2.71
C PHE A 28 0.25 10.61 -3.88
N ASP A 29 0.89 11.77 -3.78
CA ASP A 29 1.85 12.24 -4.77
C ASP A 29 3.16 11.45 -4.70
N ILE A 30 3.66 11.03 -5.85
CA ILE A 30 4.98 10.39 -5.99
C ILE A 30 5.95 11.42 -6.59
N THR A 31 6.52 12.22 -5.72
CA THR A 31 7.50 13.26 -6.08
C THR A 31 8.91 12.68 -6.20
N GLN A 32 9.80 13.40 -6.90
CA GLN A 32 11.22 13.01 -6.97
C GLN A 32 11.87 13.01 -5.58
N ASP A 33 11.53 13.98 -4.73
CA ASP A 33 12.04 14.05 -3.36
C ASP A 33 11.67 12.80 -2.54
N ARG A 34 10.45 12.29 -2.70
CA ARG A 34 10.02 11.02 -2.06
C ARG A 34 10.83 9.83 -2.57
N ILE A 35 11.09 9.77 -3.88
CA ILE A 35 11.90 8.72 -4.51
C ILE A 35 13.35 8.79 -4.00
N ASP A 36 13.95 9.98 -3.99
CA ASP A 36 15.32 10.19 -3.55
C ASP A 36 15.50 9.87 -2.05
N THR A 37 14.52 10.24 -1.23
CA THR A 37 14.49 9.89 0.20
C THR A 37 14.44 8.38 0.39
N PHE A 38 13.61 7.68 -0.38
CA PHE A 38 13.54 6.21 -0.33
C PHE A 38 14.84 5.56 -0.79
N ALA A 39 15.43 6.07 -1.88
CA ALA A 39 16.76 5.63 -2.35
C ALA A 39 17.83 5.79 -1.25
N GLY A 40 17.80 6.91 -0.53
CA GLY A 40 18.70 7.17 0.60
C GLY A 40 18.53 6.16 1.75
N CYS A 41 17.30 5.81 2.09
CA CYS A 41 16.99 4.85 3.15
C CYS A 41 17.41 3.42 2.79
N THR A 42 17.19 3.01 1.54
CA THR A 42 17.40 1.63 1.08
C THR A 42 18.75 1.39 0.43
N LYS A 43 19.47 2.47 0.07
CA LYS A 43 20.70 2.45 -0.72
C LYS A 43 20.51 1.93 -2.16
N ASP A 44 19.27 1.99 -2.67
CA ASP A 44 18.98 1.67 -4.06
C ASP A 44 19.03 2.95 -4.92
N TRP A 45 20.21 3.20 -5.47
CA TRP A 45 20.54 4.36 -6.29
C TRP A 45 20.54 4.08 -7.79
N GLN A 46 19.73 3.11 -8.24
CA GLN A 46 19.64 2.82 -9.67
C GLN A 46 19.21 4.08 -10.44
N PHE A 47 19.88 4.36 -11.56
CA PHE A 47 19.68 5.61 -12.32
C PHE A 47 18.25 5.87 -12.74
N ILE A 48 17.46 4.81 -12.98
CA ILE A 48 16.04 4.93 -13.37
C ILE A 48 15.17 5.60 -12.29
N HIS A 49 15.67 5.69 -11.06
CA HIS A 49 14.98 6.30 -9.93
C HIS A 49 15.51 7.72 -9.62
N VAL A 50 16.83 7.92 -9.71
CA VAL A 50 17.48 9.09 -9.13
C VAL A 50 18.22 10.00 -10.15
N ASP A 51 18.32 9.61 -11.42
CA ASP A 51 19.00 10.40 -12.46
C ASP A 51 18.03 10.73 -13.60
N PRO A 52 17.36 11.91 -13.55
CA PRO A 52 16.39 12.30 -14.57
C PRO A 52 16.96 12.32 -15.99
N GLU A 53 18.24 12.72 -16.15
CA GLU A 53 18.85 12.84 -17.48
C GLU A 53 19.11 11.46 -18.10
N LYS A 54 19.61 10.51 -17.32
CA LYS A 54 19.78 9.13 -17.81
C LYS A 54 18.43 8.44 -17.98
N ALA A 55 17.50 8.67 -17.08
CA ALA A 55 16.17 8.05 -17.14
C ALA A 55 15.37 8.46 -18.38
N LYS A 56 15.58 9.66 -18.95
CA LYS A 56 15.00 10.07 -20.23
C LYS A 56 15.34 9.12 -21.38
N GLN A 57 16.51 8.48 -21.32
CA GLN A 57 16.98 7.54 -22.35
C GLN A 57 16.50 6.09 -22.08
N SER A 58 15.86 5.85 -20.95
CA SER A 58 15.29 4.55 -20.60
C SER A 58 13.93 4.36 -21.30
N PRO A 59 13.41 3.12 -21.36
CA PRO A 59 12.07 2.86 -21.88
C PRO A 59 10.95 3.61 -21.15
N PHE A 60 11.22 4.13 -19.95
CA PHE A 60 10.25 4.88 -19.15
C PHE A 60 10.16 6.36 -19.53
N GLY A 61 11.21 6.93 -20.16
CA GLY A 61 11.28 8.33 -20.59
C GLY A 61 11.39 9.36 -19.46
N THR A 62 11.41 8.92 -18.21
CA THR A 62 11.53 9.74 -17.00
C THR A 62 11.92 8.83 -15.83
N THR A 63 12.19 9.41 -14.67
CA THR A 63 12.37 8.62 -13.44
C THR A 63 11.06 7.96 -13.01
N ILE A 64 11.21 6.80 -12.37
CA ILE A 64 10.10 6.02 -11.81
C ILE A 64 10.34 5.73 -10.34
N ALA A 65 9.27 5.55 -9.58
CA ALA A 65 9.36 5.08 -8.21
C ALA A 65 9.92 3.66 -8.14
N HIS A 66 10.66 3.36 -7.08
CA HIS A 66 10.98 1.98 -6.73
C HIS A 66 9.67 1.19 -6.53
N GLY A 67 9.61 -0.02 -7.01
CA GLY A 67 8.47 -0.91 -6.72
C GLY A 67 8.26 -1.06 -5.21
N PHE A 68 9.36 -1.18 -4.45
CA PHE A 68 9.30 -1.26 -2.99
C PHE A 68 8.85 0.03 -2.32
N LEU A 69 9.07 1.22 -2.91
CA LEU A 69 8.46 2.46 -2.43
C LEU A 69 6.93 2.39 -2.59
N THR A 70 6.46 2.02 -3.78
CA THR A 70 5.03 1.86 -4.06
C THR A 70 4.38 0.87 -3.08
N LEU A 71 5.03 -0.27 -2.83
CA LEU A 71 4.56 -1.26 -1.84
C LEU A 71 4.53 -0.68 -0.42
N SER A 72 5.58 0.04 -0.01
CA SER A 72 5.70 0.64 1.33
C SER A 72 4.63 1.70 1.60
N MET A 73 4.10 2.36 0.56
CA MET A 73 3.01 3.34 0.69
C MET A 73 1.71 2.72 1.23
N LEU A 74 1.52 1.41 1.12
CA LEU A 74 0.39 0.72 1.73
C LEU A 74 0.30 0.96 3.24
N SER A 75 1.44 1.15 3.91
CA SER A 75 1.48 1.45 5.35
C SER A 75 0.79 2.77 5.69
N ALA A 76 0.88 3.77 4.82
CA ALA A 76 0.15 5.04 5.00
C ALA A 76 -1.32 4.90 4.60
N MET A 77 -1.59 4.24 3.48
CA MET A 77 -2.93 4.11 2.89
C MET A 77 -3.89 3.32 3.76
N ILE A 78 -3.41 2.29 4.48
CA ILE A 78 -4.23 1.45 5.35
C ILE A 78 -4.80 2.20 6.56
N TYR A 79 -4.14 3.27 7.02
CA TYR A 79 -4.64 4.08 8.14
C TYR A 79 -5.94 4.84 7.82
N GLU A 80 -6.25 5.02 6.55
CA GLU A 80 -7.52 5.63 6.11
C GLU A 80 -8.68 4.61 6.08
N MET A 81 -8.38 3.32 6.22
CA MET A 81 -9.36 2.24 6.15
C MET A 81 -10.02 2.00 7.53
N PRO A 82 -11.23 1.40 7.54
CA PRO A 82 -11.86 0.98 8.78
C PRO A 82 -10.94 0.07 9.61
N SER A 83 -10.99 0.26 10.93
CA SER A 83 -10.24 -0.53 11.89
C SER A 83 -11.17 -1.20 12.90
N ILE A 84 -10.68 -2.27 13.54
CA ILE A 84 -11.45 -3.04 14.52
C ILE A 84 -11.29 -2.42 15.91
N GLU A 85 -12.40 -2.25 16.62
CA GLU A 85 -12.40 -1.78 18.00
C GLU A 85 -11.58 -2.71 18.91
N GLY A 86 -10.83 -2.14 19.84
CA GLY A 86 -10.03 -2.89 20.81
C GLY A 86 -8.67 -3.38 20.32
N VAL A 87 -8.33 -3.17 19.03
CA VAL A 87 -6.98 -3.49 18.51
C VAL A 87 -5.95 -2.58 19.16
N LYS A 88 -4.98 -3.18 19.85
CA LYS A 88 -3.85 -2.49 20.49
C LYS A 88 -2.65 -2.33 19.57
N MET A 89 -2.45 -3.29 18.66
CA MET A 89 -1.31 -3.31 17.75
C MET A 89 -1.66 -4.03 16.44
N GLY A 90 -1.21 -3.45 15.32
CA GLY A 90 -1.22 -4.09 14.00
C GLY A 90 0.20 -4.32 13.51
N VAL A 91 0.45 -5.47 12.92
CA VAL A 91 1.78 -5.84 12.38
C VAL A 91 1.63 -6.31 10.94
N ASN A 92 2.52 -5.83 10.07
CA ASN A 92 2.68 -6.38 8.72
C ASN A 92 3.28 -7.78 8.85
N TYR A 93 2.52 -8.80 8.50
CA TYR A 93 2.97 -10.19 8.64
C TYR A 93 3.65 -10.71 7.37
N GLY A 94 3.15 -10.31 6.21
CA GLY A 94 3.71 -10.70 4.93
C GLY A 94 2.74 -10.55 3.77
N PHE A 95 3.11 -11.17 2.67
CA PHE A 95 2.33 -11.21 1.44
C PHE A 95 2.34 -12.63 0.87
N ASN A 96 1.18 -13.13 0.43
CA ASN A 96 1.13 -14.36 -0.35
C ASN A 96 1.56 -14.10 -1.79
N LYS A 97 1.30 -12.88 -2.28
CA LYS A 97 1.60 -12.46 -3.64
C LYS A 97 1.81 -10.96 -3.71
N VAL A 98 2.80 -10.55 -4.50
CA VAL A 98 3.01 -9.15 -4.92
C VAL A 98 3.39 -9.17 -6.40
N ARG A 99 2.79 -8.28 -7.19
CA ARG A 99 3.17 -8.02 -8.58
C ARG A 99 3.21 -6.52 -8.82
N PHE A 100 4.34 -6.05 -9.32
CA PHE A 100 4.52 -4.71 -9.85
C PHE A 100 4.07 -4.73 -11.33
N VAL A 101 2.87 -4.23 -11.58
CA VAL A 101 2.20 -4.37 -12.88
C VAL A 101 2.63 -3.28 -13.85
N SER A 102 2.66 -2.03 -13.35
CA SER A 102 3.04 -0.86 -14.16
C SER A 102 4.01 0.04 -13.39
N PRO A 103 4.99 0.67 -14.08
CA PRO A 103 5.88 1.62 -13.45
C PRO A 103 5.11 2.87 -13.02
N VAL A 104 5.43 3.39 -11.84
CA VAL A 104 4.91 4.66 -11.35
C VAL A 104 5.92 5.76 -11.70
N ARG A 105 5.59 6.60 -12.68
CA ARG A 105 6.43 7.72 -13.08
C ARG A 105 6.44 8.81 -12.02
N VAL A 106 7.55 9.52 -11.91
CA VAL A 106 7.63 10.73 -11.08
C VAL A 106 6.50 11.70 -11.43
N GLY A 107 5.90 12.33 -10.41
CA GLY A 107 4.76 13.23 -10.57
C GLY A 107 3.40 12.55 -10.68
N SER A 108 3.35 11.21 -10.74
CA SER A 108 2.08 10.46 -10.68
C SER A 108 1.48 10.53 -9.28
N LYS A 109 0.17 10.30 -9.22
CA LYS A 109 -0.55 10.06 -7.96
C LYS A 109 -1.00 8.61 -7.91
N ILE A 110 -0.92 8.00 -6.74
CA ILE A 110 -1.34 6.63 -6.49
C ILE A 110 -2.32 6.56 -5.32
N ARG A 111 -3.21 5.58 -5.35
CA ARG A 111 -4.09 5.24 -4.21
C ARG A 111 -4.29 3.73 -4.14
N ALA A 112 -4.71 3.22 -3.00
CA ALA A 112 -4.99 1.81 -2.84
C ALA A 112 -6.47 1.53 -2.62
N ARG A 113 -6.96 0.45 -3.25
CA ARG A 113 -8.24 -0.21 -2.95
C ARG A 113 -7.97 -1.43 -2.11
N PHE A 114 -8.77 -1.63 -1.07
CA PHE A 114 -8.65 -2.74 -0.15
C PHE A 114 -9.92 -3.58 -0.14
N VAL A 115 -9.80 -4.85 -0.45
CA VAL A 115 -10.87 -5.85 -0.31
C VAL A 115 -10.48 -6.80 0.82
N LEU A 116 -11.31 -6.93 1.84
CA LEU A 116 -11.09 -7.90 2.92
C LEU A 116 -11.40 -9.31 2.39
N ALA A 117 -10.37 -10.10 2.12
CA ALA A 117 -10.54 -11.45 1.58
C ALA A 117 -10.87 -12.48 2.68
N SER A 118 -10.19 -12.38 3.83
CA SER A 118 -10.49 -13.21 4.99
C SER A 118 -10.07 -12.56 6.31
N ILE A 119 -10.64 -13.06 7.40
CA ILE A 119 -10.27 -12.76 8.77
C ILE A 119 -10.34 -14.05 9.59
N GLU A 120 -9.28 -14.37 10.30
CA GLU A 120 -9.14 -15.62 11.04
C GLU A 120 -8.56 -15.36 12.43
N GLU A 121 -9.14 -15.98 13.46
CA GLU A 121 -8.53 -16.00 14.77
C GLU A 121 -7.44 -17.09 14.82
N ILE A 122 -6.19 -16.67 14.97
CA ILE A 122 -5.04 -17.58 15.01
C ILE A 122 -4.89 -18.20 16.41
N ARG A 123 -5.17 -17.39 17.41
CA ARG A 123 -5.24 -17.76 18.84
C ARG A 123 -5.98 -16.65 19.60
N PRO A 124 -6.45 -16.90 20.83
CA PRO A 124 -7.14 -15.88 21.60
C PRO A 124 -6.38 -14.55 21.63
N GLY A 125 -7.04 -13.47 21.20
CA GLY A 125 -6.44 -12.12 21.15
C GLY A 125 -5.52 -11.85 19.97
N GLU A 126 -5.37 -12.77 19.02
CA GLU A 126 -4.61 -12.57 17.78
C GLU A 126 -5.42 -12.95 16.53
N VAL A 127 -5.63 -12.01 15.66
CA VAL A 127 -6.41 -12.18 14.43
C VAL A 127 -5.53 -11.89 13.22
N GLN A 128 -5.62 -12.71 12.19
CA GLN A 128 -5.02 -12.48 10.88
C GLN A 128 -6.06 -11.96 9.90
N THR A 129 -5.72 -10.92 9.16
CA THR A 129 -6.49 -10.44 8.01
C THR A 129 -5.73 -10.69 6.73
N LEU A 130 -6.43 -11.12 5.67
CA LEU A 130 -5.94 -11.12 4.29
C LEU A 130 -6.67 -10.04 3.51
N MET A 131 -5.91 -9.11 2.95
CA MET A 131 -6.41 -8.05 2.09
C MET A 131 -5.96 -8.27 0.65
N ASN A 132 -6.90 -8.29 -0.29
CA ASN A 132 -6.57 -8.10 -1.70
C ASN A 132 -6.43 -6.61 -1.96
N VAL A 133 -5.26 -6.20 -2.39
CA VAL A 133 -4.91 -4.78 -2.57
C VAL A 133 -4.61 -4.51 -4.03
N THR A 134 -5.14 -3.39 -4.52
CA THR A 134 -4.80 -2.84 -5.84
C THR A 134 -4.36 -1.40 -5.67
N ILE A 135 -3.13 -1.09 -6.07
CA ILE A 135 -2.66 0.31 -6.13
C ILE A 135 -2.90 0.83 -7.54
N GLU A 136 -3.75 1.84 -7.65
CA GLU A 136 -4.08 2.55 -8.89
C GLU A 136 -3.12 3.71 -9.13
N ILE A 137 -2.91 4.05 -10.40
CA ILE A 137 -2.23 5.27 -10.86
C ILE A 137 -3.31 6.19 -11.46
N GLU A 138 -3.36 7.45 -11.05
CA GLU A 138 -4.34 8.41 -11.57
C GLU A 138 -4.24 8.53 -13.09
N GLY A 139 -5.38 8.38 -13.78
CA GLY A 139 -5.48 8.45 -15.24
C GLY A 139 -5.04 7.19 -15.99
N GLU A 140 -4.55 6.15 -15.31
CA GLU A 140 -4.12 4.90 -15.94
C GLU A 140 -5.17 3.79 -15.76
N THR A 141 -5.29 2.91 -16.76
CA THR A 141 -6.20 1.76 -16.69
C THR A 141 -5.57 0.55 -16.02
N LYS A 142 -4.24 0.42 -16.09
CA LYS A 142 -3.49 -0.65 -15.43
C LYS A 142 -3.03 -0.20 -14.05
N PRO A 143 -3.14 -1.05 -13.03
CA PRO A 143 -2.65 -0.70 -11.69
C PRO A 143 -1.12 -0.67 -11.65
N ALA A 144 -0.58 0.06 -10.67
CA ALA A 144 0.83 0.01 -10.34
C ALA A 144 1.22 -1.33 -9.72
N LEU A 145 0.37 -1.84 -8.82
CA LEU A 145 0.65 -3.01 -8.00
C LEU A 145 -0.64 -3.74 -7.65
N VAL A 146 -0.55 -5.06 -7.56
CA VAL A 146 -1.55 -5.92 -6.92
C VAL A 146 -0.87 -6.81 -5.88
N ALA A 147 -1.53 -7.00 -4.74
CA ALA A 147 -0.97 -7.79 -3.64
C ALA A 147 -2.05 -8.51 -2.84
N GLU A 148 -1.65 -9.64 -2.25
CA GLU A 148 -2.38 -10.35 -1.20
C GLU A 148 -1.62 -10.13 0.11
N TRP A 149 -2.12 -9.20 0.92
CA TRP A 149 -1.43 -8.69 2.10
C TRP A 149 -1.97 -9.30 3.39
N LEU A 150 -1.08 -9.91 4.15
CA LEU A 150 -1.36 -10.49 5.47
C LEU A 150 -0.99 -9.50 6.58
N GLY A 151 -1.97 -9.20 7.42
CA GLY A 151 -1.78 -8.40 8.63
C GLY A 151 -2.17 -9.17 9.88
N ARG A 152 -1.46 -8.94 10.98
CA ARG A 152 -1.83 -9.45 12.31
C ARG A 152 -2.37 -8.31 13.16
N ARG A 153 -3.41 -8.60 13.93
CA ARG A 153 -4.06 -7.68 14.86
C ARG A 153 -4.07 -8.31 16.25
N TYR A 154 -3.62 -7.54 17.24
CA TYR A 154 -3.55 -7.96 18.65
C TYR A 154 -4.52 -7.14 19.49
N PHE A 155 -5.30 -7.82 20.33
CA PHE A 155 -6.36 -7.26 21.18
C PHE A 155 -5.96 -7.22 22.66
#